data_5b26f32524d3474a5f22930822d0519a
#
_entry.id   5b26f32524d3474a5f22930822d0519a
#
_cell.length_a   1.000
_cell.length_b   1.000
_cell.length_c   1.000
_cell.angle_alpha   90.00
_cell.angle_beta   90.00
_cell.angle_gamma   90.00
#
_symmetry.space_group_name_H-M   'P 1'
#
loop_
_entity.id
_entity.type
_entity.pdbx_description
1 polymer ?
#
loop_
_entity_poly.entity_id
_entity_poly.type
_entity_poly.pdbx_seq_one_letter_code
_entity_poly.pdbx_strand_id
1 'polypeptide(L)'
;FSGAPEEFDAKSALLREHTIAVGTDFDAIVRSSNYNTVIGATEAEVADRIDAIEARVAPFLGKRTEGFMREYRSGTALCVGTPEQVVERLSDMKARGLGYAINYFPEAAYDRSGMDLFAREVIPALS
;
A
#
# COMPACT_ATOMS: atom_id res chain seq x y z
N PHE A 1 5.99 6.85 2.64
CA PHE A 1 4.88 7.35 3.42
C PHE A 1 3.77 6.30 3.44
N SER A 2 3.56 5.63 4.53
CA SER A 2 2.44 4.70 4.71
C SER A 2 1.49 5.34 5.72
N GLY A 3 0.29 5.67 5.32
CA GLY A 3 -0.66 6.26 6.23
C GLY A 3 -2.07 6.09 5.73
N ALA A 4 -3.01 6.23 6.63
CA ALA A 4 -4.41 6.31 6.29
C ALA A 4 -4.68 7.48 5.33
N PRO A 5 -5.75 7.45 4.52
CA PRO A 5 -6.09 8.53 3.59
C PRO A 5 -6.13 9.91 4.25
N GLU A 6 -6.63 10.00 5.48
CA GLU A 6 -6.70 11.25 6.25
C GLU A 6 -5.31 11.80 6.62
N GLU A 7 -4.35 10.93 6.86
CA GLU A 7 -2.97 11.34 7.12
C GLU A 7 -2.29 11.89 5.86
N PHE A 8 -2.56 11.28 4.71
CA PHE A 8 -2.12 11.78 3.41
C PHE A 8 -2.70 13.18 3.12
N ASP A 9 -3.99 13.39 3.39
CA ASP A 9 -4.65 14.68 3.23
C ASP A 9 -4.05 15.75 4.15
N ALA A 10 -3.85 15.44 5.43
CA ALA A 10 -3.25 16.36 6.39
C ALA A 10 -1.84 16.79 5.99
N LYS A 11 -1.02 15.86 5.53
CA LYS A 11 0.34 16.15 5.05
C LYS A 11 0.35 16.90 3.72
N SER A 12 -0.61 16.63 2.84
CA SER A 12 -0.78 17.38 1.59
C SER A 12 -1.18 18.82 1.87
N ALA A 13 -2.05 19.07 2.86
CA ALA A 13 -2.43 20.41 3.28
C ALA A 13 -1.22 21.18 3.83
N LEU A 14 -0.45 20.56 4.73
CA LEU A 14 0.77 21.16 5.28
C LEU A 14 1.81 21.47 4.19
N LEU A 15 2.00 20.55 3.24
CA LEU A 15 2.89 20.77 2.11
C LEU A 15 2.44 21.96 1.27
N ARG A 16 1.13 22.09 1.02
CA ARG A 16 0.56 23.23 0.29
C ARG A 16 0.84 24.58 0.99
N GLU A 17 0.68 24.64 2.30
CA GLU A 17 1.02 25.84 3.08
C GLU A 17 2.50 26.20 2.92
N HIS A 18 3.39 25.23 3.02
CA HIS A 18 4.83 25.46 2.84
C HIS A 18 5.19 25.93 1.43
N THR A 19 4.59 25.34 0.38
CA THR A 19 4.86 25.75 -1.00
C THR A 19 4.42 27.19 -1.27
N ILE A 20 3.28 27.61 -0.72
CA ILE A 20 2.80 29.00 -0.78
C ILE A 20 3.82 29.94 -0.08
N ALA A 21 4.28 29.57 1.12
CA ALA A 21 5.20 30.39 1.90
C ALA A 21 6.55 30.63 1.21
N VAL A 22 7.03 29.65 0.43
CA VAL A 22 8.31 29.74 -0.30
C VAL A 22 8.16 30.10 -1.79
N GLY A 23 6.92 30.29 -2.28
CA GLY A 23 6.65 30.70 -3.65
C GLY A 23 6.89 29.61 -4.69
N THR A 24 6.71 28.33 -4.32
CA THR A 24 6.79 27.17 -5.25
C THR A 24 5.41 26.66 -5.61
N ASP A 25 5.31 25.96 -6.75
CA ASP A 25 4.06 25.40 -7.24
C ASP A 25 3.79 24.04 -6.58
N PHE A 26 2.72 23.95 -5.79
CA PHE A 26 2.29 22.72 -5.16
C PHE A 26 1.90 21.64 -6.19
N ASP A 27 1.26 22.01 -7.28
CA ASP A 27 0.75 21.07 -8.27
C ASP A 27 1.86 20.47 -9.15
N ALA A 28 3.04 21.09 -9.14
CA ALA A 28 4.25 20.52 -9.75
C ALA A 28 4.90 19.41 -8.89
N ILE A 29 4.47 19.23 -7.63
CA ILE A 29 5.04 18.22 -6.72
C ILE A 29 4.32 16.89 -6.89
N VAL A 30 5.06 15.86 -7.32
CA VAL A 30 4.55 14.48 -7.33
C VAL A 30 4.52 13.96 -5.89
N ARG A 31 3.32 13.77 -5.36
CA ARG A 31 3.12 13.21 -4.02
C ARG A 31 3.12 11.68 -4.10
N SER A 32 3.97 11.05 -3.30
CA SER A 32 4.15 9.60 -3.30
C SER A 32 3.82 8.98 -1.95
N SER A 33 3.48 7.70 -1.96
CA SER A 33 3.27 6.90 -0.76
C SER A 33 3.76 5.47 -0.96
N ASN A 34 4.20 4.85 0.15
CA ASN A 34 4.71 3.48 0.18
C ASN A 34 3.67 2.56 0.80
N TYR A 35 3.51 1.38 0.23
CA TYR A 35 2.54 0.38 0.69
C TYR A 35 3.18 -1.00 0.79
N ASN A 36 2.94 -1.69 1.90
CA ASN A 36 3.12 -3.12 1.96
C ASN A 36 1.98 -3.78 1.20
N THR A 37 2.30 -4.64 0.24
CA THR A 37 1.33 -5.17 -0.71
C THR A 37 1.26 -6.68 -0.62
N VAL A 38 0.08 -7.19 -0.32
CA VAL A 38 -0.27 -8.62 -0.38
C VAL A 38 -1.59 -8.74 -1.13
N ILE A 39 -1.56 -9.35 -2.29
CA ILE A 39 -2.72 -9.46 -3.17
C ILE A 39 -2.95 -10.93 -3.57
N GLY A 40 -4.21 -11.34 -3.58
CA GLY A 40 -4.66 -12.65 -4.02
C GLY A 40 -5.92 -12.54 -4.85
N ALA A 41 -6.19 -13.53 -5.70
CA ALA A 41 -7.39 -13.55 -6.52
C ALA A 41 -8.68 -13.66 -5.69
N THR A 42 -8.58 -14.17 -4.46
CA THR A 42 -9.67 -14.28 -3.49
C THR A 42 -9.21 -13.87 -2.11
N GLU A 43 -10.15 -13.53 -1.23
CA GLU A 43 -9.84 -13.23 0.19
C GLU A 43 -9.17 -14.41 0.91
N ALA A 44 -9.55 -15.64 0.56
CA ALA A 44 -8.92 -16.84 1.09
C ALA A 44 -7.44 -16.92 0.69
N GLU A 45 -7.12 -16.63 -0.58
CA GLU A 45 -5.74 -16.59 -1.05
C GLU A 45 -4.94 -15.48 -0.36
N VAL A 46 -5.53 -14.31 -0.14
CA VAL A 46 -4.90 -13.22 0.63
C VAL A 46 -4.57 -13.68 2.05
N ALA A 47 -5.50 -14.34 2.73
CA ALA A 47 -5.28 -14.88 4.08
C ALA A 47 -4.15 -15.92 4.10
N ASP A 48 -4.14 -16.86 3.16
CA ASP A 48 -3.10 -17.89 3.04
C ASP A 48 -1.71 -17.27 2.82
N ARG A 49 -1.62 -16.21 2.00
CA ARG A 49 -0.38 -15.47 1.77
C ARG A 49 0.11 -14.75 3.03
N ILE A 50 -0.78 -14.12 3.77
CA ILE A 50 -0.47 -13.48 5.05
C ILE A 50 0.05 -14.51 6.07
N ASP A 51 -0.60 -15.67 6.17
CA ASP A 51 -0.15 -16.76 7.04
C ASP A 51 1.22 -17.30 6.64
N ALA A 52 1.50 -17.40 5.34
CA ALA A 52 2.81 -17.81 4.83
C ALA A 52 3.90 -16.77 5.16
N ILE A 53 3.60 -15.48 5.08
CA ILE A 53 4.53 -14.41 5.49
C ILE A 53 4.81 -14.52 6.98
N GLU A 54 3.78 -14.66 7.83
CA GLU A 54 3.92 -14.81 9.27
C GLU A 54 4.79 -16.01 9.65
N ALA A 55 4.50 -17.18 9.07
CA ALA A 55 5.27 -18.40 9.31
C ALA A 55 6.76 -18.22 8.95
N ARG A 56 7.05 -17.40 7.94
CA ARG A 56 8.41 -17.14 7.47
C ARG A 56 9.17 -16.15 8.36
N VAL A 57 8.51 -15.13 8.88
CA VAL A 57 9.17 -14.09 9.69
C VAL A 57 9.21 -14.40 11.19
N ALA A 58 8.26 -15.18 11.69
CA ALA A 58 8.14 -15.51 13.11
C ALA A 58 9.42 -16.08 13.75
N PRO A 59 10.18 -16.99 13.12
CA PRO A 59 11.43 -17.50 13.68
C PRO A 59 12.48 -16.41 13.92
N PHE A 60 12.45 -15.32 13.16
CA PHE A 60 13.41 -14.22 13.25
C PHE A 60 12.94 -13.08 14.14
N LEU A 61 11.62 -12.82 14.15
CA LEU A 61 11.03 -11.69 14.87
C LEU A 61 10.62 -12.05 16.31
N GLY A 62 10.32 -13.32 16.60
CA GLY A 62 9.89 -13.77 17.91
C GLY A 62 8.68 -12.95 18.43
N LYS A 63 8.84 -12.33 19.58
CA LYS A 63 7.76 -11.51 20.19
C LYS A 63 7.34 -10.28 19.38
N ARG A 64 8.13 -9.87 18.37
CA ARG A 64 7.78 -8.73 17.49
C ARG A 64 6.88 -9.13 16.33
N THR A 65 6.64 -10.41 16.10
CA THR A 65 5.83 -10.93 14.99
C THR A 65 4.45 -10.30 14.96
N GLU A 66 3.73 -10.25 16.08
CA GLU A 66 2.40 -9.67 16.17
C GLU A 66 2.39 -8.19 15.72
N GLY A 67 3.33 -7.40 16.20
CA GLY A 67 3.45 -5.99 15.82
C GLY A 67 3.73 -5.81 14.33
N PHE A 68 4.60 -6.66 13.76
CA PHE A 68 4.92 -6.66 12.33
C PHE A 68 3.71 -7.06 11.47
N MET A 69 2.95 -8.07 11.89
CA MET A 69 1.80 -8.58 11.14
C MET A 69 0.53 -7.72 11.28
N ARG A 70 0.51 -6.76 12.20
CA ARG A 70 -0.69 -5.96 12.52
C ARG A 70 -1.27 -5.27 11.29
N GLU A 71 -0.44 -4.65 10.46
CA GLU A 71 -0.89 -3.96 9.25
C GLU A 71 -1.56 -4.94 8.28
N TYR A 72 -0.93 -6.09 8.02
CA TYR A 72 -1.45 -7.09 7.09
C TYR A 72 -2.79 -7.70 7.53
N ARG A 73 -3.02 -7.80 8.83
CA ARG A 73 -4.24 -8.38 9.41
C ARG A 73 -5.31 -7.34 9.78
N SER A 74 -5.01 -6.06 9.60
CA SER A 74 -5.93 -4.97 10.01
C SER A 74 -7.23 -4.91 9.21
N GLY A 75 -7.25 -5.43 8.00
CA GLY A 75 -8.35 -5.27 7.04
C GLY A 75 -8.47 -3.85 6.45
N THR A 76 -7.61 -2.91 6.91
CA THR A 76 -7.63 -1.51 6.49
C THR A 76 -6.40 -1.10 5.66
N ALA A 77 -5.44 -1.99 5.51
CA ALA A 77 -4.25 -1.74 4.69
C ALA A 77 -4.64 -1.52 3.22
N LEU A 78 -4.15 -0.44 2.62
CA LEU A 78 -4.59 0.01 1.29
C LEU A 78 -4.27 -0.99 0.18
N CYS A 79 -3.16 -1.69 0.27
CA CYS A 79 -2.70 -2.64 -0.76
C CYS A 79 -2.72 -4.11 -0.29
N VAL A 80 -3.56 -4.45 0.70
CA VAL A 80 -3.79 -5.83 1.14
C VAL A 80 -5.22 -6.22 0.82
N GLY A 81 -5.43 -7.16 -0.10
CA GLY A 81 -6.78 -7.58 -0.51
C GLY A 81 -6.83 -8.19 -1.91
N THR A 82 -8.04 -8.30 -2.44
CA THR A 82 -8.24 -8.71 -3.85
C THR A 82 -7.91 -7.54 -4.80
N PRO A 83 -7.72 -7.80 -6.11
CA PRO A 83 -7.50 -6.74 -7.09
C PRO A 83 -8.54 -5.62 -7.02
N GLU A 84 -9.83 -5.97 -6.92
CA GLU A 84 -10.93 -5.01 -6.86
C GLU A 84 -10.84 -4.11 -5.63
N GLN A 85 -10.56 -4.69 -4.46
CA GLN A 85 -10.40 -3.94 -3.21
C GLN A 85 -9.21 -2.98 -3.26
N VAL A 86 -8.10 -3.43 -3.83
CA VAL A 86 -6.89 -2.60 -3.98
C VAL A 86 -7.11 -1.48 -4.98
N VAL A 87 -7.76 -1.76 -6.12
CA VAL A 87 -8.11 -0.75 -7.14
C VAL A 87 -9.02 0.32 -6.55
N GLU A 88 -10.08 -0.07 -5.81
CA GLU A 88 -10.99 0.87 -5.16
C GLU A 88 -10.23 1.84 -4.23
N ARG A 89 -9.39 1.29 -3.33
CA ARG A 89 -8.64 2.08 -2.35
C ARG A 89 -7.59 2.97 -3.01
N LEU A 90 -6.86 2.48 -4.00
CA LEU A 90 -5.86 3.28 -4.73
C LEU A 90 -6.51 4.33 -5.64
N SER A 91 -7.71 4.07 -6.16
CA SER A 91 -8.49 5.07 -6.89
C SER A 91 -8.91 6.24 -6.00
N ASP A 92 -9.32 5.97 -4.76
CA ASP A 92 -9.58 7.01 -3.76
C ASP A 92 -8.30 7.83 -3.47
N MET A 93 -7.18 7.17 -3.26
CA MET A 93 -5.90 7.85 -3.05
C MET A 93 -5.46 8.69 -4.25
N LYS A 94 -5.70 8.21 -5.49
CA LYS A 94 -5.46 8.97 -6.71
C LYS A 94 -6.34 10.23 -6.76
N ALA A 95 -7.62 10.12 -6.39
CA ALA A 95 -8.54 11.26 -6.30
C ALA A 95 -8.08 12.31 -5.26
N ARG A 96 -7.42 11.89 -4.18
CA ARG A 96 -6.79 12.76 -3.17
C ARG A 96 -5.47 13.37 -3.64
N GLY A 97 -4.98 12.95 -4.82
CA GLY A 97 -3.78 13.47 -5.46
C GLY A 97 -2.51 12.65 -5.23
N LEU A 98 -2.63 11.38 -4.89
CA LEU A 98 -1.50 10.45 -4.96
C LEU A 98 -1.05 10.32 -6.42
N GLY A 99 0.16 10.76 -6.72
CA GLY A 99 0.75 10.72 -8.06
C GLY A 99 1.68 9.52 -8.30
N TYR A 100 2.19 8.91 -7.23
CA TYR A 100 3.12 7.80 -7.33
C TYR A 100 2.98 6.83 -6.15
N ALA A 101 2.61 5.58 -6.40
CA ALA A 101 2.53 4.52 -5.40
C ALA A 101 3.76 3.61 -5.49
N ILE A 102 4.43 3.39 -4.37
CA ILE A 102 5.57 2.46 -4.26
C ILE A 102 5.09 1.23 -3.49
N ASN A 103 5.07 0.08 -4.17
CA ASN A 103 4.54 -1.14 -3.60
C ASN A 103 5.67 -2.12 -3.24
N TYR A 104 5.71 -2.53 -1.97
CA TYR A 104 6.61 -3.57 -1.47
C TYR A 104 5.88 -4.89 -1.36
N PHE A 105 6.36 -5.89 -2.07
CA PHE A 105 5.82 -7.26 -2.02
C PHE A 105 6.73 -8.11 -1.13
N PRO A 106 6.37 -8.39 0.14
CA PRO A 106 7.23 -9.09 1.09
C PRO A 106 7.52 -10.54 0.68
N GLU A 107 6.67 -11.11 -0.16
CA GLU A 107 6.83 -12.48 -0.67
C GLU A 107 7.62 -12.58 -1.98
N ALA A 108 7.93 -11.47 -2.65
CA ALA A 108 8.51 -11.47 -4.01
C ALA A 108 9.85 -12.23 -4.14
N ALA A 109 10.59 -12.40 -3.04
CA ALA A 109 11.82 -13.21 -3.03
C ALA A 109 11.55 -14.72 -3.14
N TYR A 110 10.32 -15.17 -2.90
CA TYR A 110 9.93 -16.58 -2.83
C TYR A 110 8.79 -16.91 -3.79
N ASP A 111 7.83 -16.00 -3.91
CA ASP A 111 6.64 -16.12 -4.76
C ASP A 111 6.32 -14.76 -5.39
N ARG A 112 6.38 -14.68 -6.71
CA ARG A 112 6.11 -13.47 -7.47
C ARG A 112 4.68 -13.39 -7.98
N SER A 113 3.86 -14.42 -7.76
CA SER A 113 2.50 -14.49 -8.31
C SER A 113 1.61 -13.33 -7.87
N GLY A 114 1.75 -12.84 -6.63
CA GLY A 114 1.06 -11.65 -6.15
C GLY A 114 1.49 -10.39 -6.92
N MET A 115 2.77 -10.21 -7.17
CA MET A 115 3.28 -9.08 -7.96
C MET A 115 2.80 -9.17 -9.42
N ASP A 116 2.79 -10.36 -10.02
CA ASP A 116 2.31 -10.57 -11.38
C ASP A 116 0.79 -10.32 -11.48
N LEU A 117 0.01 -10.72 -10.46
CA LEU A 117 -1.41 -10.42 -10.35
C LEU A 117 -1.65 -8.91 -10.26
N PHE A 118 -0.90 -8.21 -9.42
CA PHE A 118 -0.99 -6.75 -9.30
C PHE A 118 -0.69 -6.05 -10.63
N ALA A 119 0.35 -6.46 -11.32
CA ALA A 119 0.74 -5.90 -12.62
C ALA A 119 -0.34 -6.12 -13.69
N ARG A 120 -1.02 -7.26 -13.67
CA ARG A 120 -2.03 -7.61 -14.65
C ARG A 120 -3.40 -6.98 -14.39
N GLU A 121 -3.82 -6.91 -13.13
CA GLU A 121 -5.20 -6.53 -12.77
C GLU A 121 -5.30 -5.11 -12.17
N VAL A 122 -4.31 -4.67 -11.40
CA VAL A 122 -4.39 -3.38 -10.69
C VAL A 122 -3.82 -2.24 -11.52
N ILE A 123 -2.63 -2.39 -12.09
CA ILE A 123 -1.98 -1.32 -12.85
C ILE A 123 -2.86 -0.84 -14.02
N PRO A 124 -3.42 -1.71 -14.89
CA PRO A 124 -4.24 -1.26 -16.01
C PRO A 124 -5.53 -0.55 -15.56
N ALA A 125 -6.10 -0.95 -14.43
CA ALA A 125 -7.33 -0.34 -13.89
C ALA A 125 -7.10 1.07 -13.33
N LEU A 126 -5.86 1.42 -12.98
CA LEU A 126 -5.49 2.72 -12.41
C LEU A 126 -4.85 3.68 -13.45
N SER A 127 -4.57 3.18 -14.62
CA SER A 127 -3.89 3.93 -15.71
C SER A 127 -4.77 5.00 -16.33
#